data_3322f00bad98a847334e8160a484ea60
#
_entry.id   3322f00bad98a847334e8160a484ea60
#
_cell.length_a   1.000
_cell.length_b   1.000
_cell.length_c   1.000
_cell.angle_alpha   90.00
_cell.angle_beta   90.00
_cell.angle_gamma   90.00
#
_symmetry.space_group_name_H-M   'P 1'
#
loop_
_entity.id
_entity.type
_entity.pdbx_description
1 polymer ?
#
loop_
_entity_poly.entity_id
_entity_poly.type
_entity_poly.pdbx_seq_one_letter_code
_entity_poly.pdbx_strand_id
1 'polypeptide(L)'
;MRHLFQKTTNPLLEEKIRELNMDMANNYKDNAQDDFAELEKVFEELTAAKKLNERQQEYYCDKIHEYREILKGYTHKDQKATW
;
A
#
# COMPACT_ATOMS: atom_id res chain seq x y z
N MET A 1 -22.62 15.45 5.68
CA MET A 1 -22.12 15.04 6.21
C MET A 1 -21.41 13.84 6.07
N ARG A 2 -21.70 12.79 6.25
CA ARG A 2 -21.03 11.68 6.19
C ARG A 2 -20.44 11.45 4.91
N HIS A 3 -20.91 11.93 3.90
CA HIS A 3 -20.33 11.68 2.61
C HIS A 3 -18.94 12.22 2.50
N LEU A 4 -18.53 13.04 3.41
CA LEU A 4 -17.19 13.54 3.37
C LEU A 4 -16.15 12.47 3.51
N PHE A 5 -16.45 11.46 4.28
CA PHE A 5 -15.51 10.44 4.50
C PHE A 5 -15.24 9.65 3.29
N GLN A 6 -16.23 9.46 2.48
CA GLN A 6 -16.09 8.62 1.37
C GLN A 6 -15.12 9.12 0.36
N LYS A 7 -14.91 10.42 0.34
CA LYS A 7 -14.05 10.99 -0.65
C LYS A 7 -12.60 10.71 -0.43
N THR A 8 -12.24 10.28 0.75
CA THR A 8 -10.85 10.07 1.06
C THR A 8 -10.37 8.68 0.74
N THR A 9 -11.25 7.72 0.59
CA THR A 9 -10.83 6.35 0.37
C THR A 9 -11.28 5.83 -0.98
N ASN A 10 -10.57 4.84 -1.48
CA ASN A 10 -10.89 4.19 -2.73
C ASN A 10 -11.01 2.69 -2.42
N PRO A 11 -12.14 2.07 -2.74
CA PRO A 11 -12.35 0.66 -2.35
C PRO A 11 -11.28 -0.29 -2.86
N LEU A 12 -10.81 -0.09 -4.07
CA LEU A 12 -9.82 -0.98 -4.64
C LEU A 12 -8.50 -0.84 -3.89
N LEU A 13 -8.08 0.39 -3.63
CA LEU A 13 -6.84 0.60 -2.90
C LEU A 13 -6.95 0.12 -1.47
N GLU A 14 -8.14 0.29 -0.86
CA GLU A 14 -8.34 -0.20 0.50
C GLU A 14 -8.22 -1.71 0.56
N GLU A 15 -8.71 -2.38 -0.47
CA GLU A 15 -8.60 -3.82 -0.52
C GLU A 15 -7.15 -4.26 -0.63
N LYS A 16 -6.37 -3.57 -1.45
CA LYS A 16 -4.95 -3.91 -1.59
C LYS A 16 -4.19 -3.67 -0.30
N ILE A 17 -4.53 -2.61 0.40
CA ILE A 17 -3.91 -2.32 1.67
C ILE A 17 -4.28 -3.38 2.71
N ARG A 18 -5.52 -3.84 2.68
CA ARG A 18 -5.93 -4.87 3.63
C ARG A 18 -5.16 -6.16 3.40
N GLU A 19 -4.99 -6.54 2.15
CA GLU A 19 -4.22 -7.74 1.82
C GLU A 19 -2.78 -7.61 2.29
N LEU A 20 -2.20 -6.45 2.07
CA LEU A 20 -0.84 -6.21 2.51
C LEU A 20 -0.71 -6.31 4.03
N ASN A 21 -1.64 -5.68 4.73
CA ASN A 21 -1.62 -5.73 6.19
C ASN A 21 -1.76 -7.15 6.72
N MET A 22 -2.60 -7.94 6.08
CA MET A 22 -2.79 -9.32 6.51
C MET A 22 -1.52 -10.13 6.34
N ASP A 23 -0.87 -9.97 5.20
CA ASP A 23 0.34 -10.73 4.95
C ASP A 23 1.48 -10.28 5.84
N MET A 24 1.54 -9.00 6.14
CA MET A 24 2.54 -8.51 7.07
C MET A 24 2.29 -9.06 8.48
N ALA A 25 1.03 -9.10 8.88
CA ALA A 25 0.69 -9.61 10.20
C ALA A 25 1.00 -11.09 10.33
N ASN A 26 0.96 -11.83 9.23
CA ASN A 26 1.26 -13.24 9.23
C ASN A 26 2.72 -13.54 8.92
N ASN A 27 3.52 -12.50 8.77
CA ASN A 27 4.94 -12.66 8.45
C ASN A 27 5.19 -13.31 7.11
N TYR A 28 4.28 -13.15 6.18
CA TYR A 28 4.47 -13.67 4.83
C TYR A 28 5.21 -12.61 4.04
N LYS A 29 6.52 -12.58 4.20
CA LYS A 29 7.32 -11.50 3.65
C LYS A 29 7.28 -11.40 2.13
N ASP A 30 7.37 -12.53 1.46
CA ASP A 30 7.33 -12.52 0.00
C ASP A 30 5.98 -12.04 -0.50
N ASN A 31 4.91 -12.53 0.13
CA ASN A 31 3.58 -12.10 -0.26
C ASN A 31 3.37 -10.62 0.01
N ALA A 32 3.91 -10.13 1.12
CA ALA A 32 3.80 -8.72 1.44
C ALA A 32 4.50 -7.86 0.39
N GLN A 33 5.66 -8.31 -0.08
CA GLN A 33 6.36 -7.57 -1.13
C GLN A 33 5.54 -7.54 -2.41
N ASP A 34 4.94 -8.66 -2.77
CA ASP A 34 4.09 -8.73 -3.95
C ASP A 34 2.85 -7.86 -3.78
N ASP A 35 2.25 -7.88 -2.60
CA ASP A 35 1.08 -7.05 -2.33
C ASP A 35 1.42 -5.58 -2.45
N PHE A 36 2.60 -5.22 -1.99
CA PHE A 36 3.03 -3.83 -2.06
C PHE A 36 3.22 -3.39 -3.51
N ALA A 37 3.84 -4.25 -4.31
CA ALA A 37 4.04 -3.95 -5.72
C ALA A 37 2.70 -3.77 -6.42
N GLU A 38 1.72 -4.60 -6.05
CA GLU A 38 0.39 -4.50 -6.63
C GLU A 38 -0.29 -3.20 -6.19
N LEU A 39 -0.13 -2.83 -4.94
CA LEU A 39 -0.68 -1.58 -4.44
C LEU A 39 -0.13 -0.39 -5.21
N GLU A 40 1.18 -0.37 -5.42
CA GLU A 40 1.79 0.71 -6.17
C GLU A 40 1.29 0.75 -7.61
N LYS A 41 1.17 -0.42 -8.21
CA LYS A 41 0.71 -0.50 -9.58
C LYS A 41 -0.71 0.04 -9.72
N VAL A 42 -1.61 -0.38 -8.84
CA VAL A 42 -2.99 0.07 -8.90
C VAL A 42 -3.06 1.57 -8.65
N PHE A 43 -2.27 2.06 -7.71
CA PHE A 43 -2.26 3.49 -7.41
C PHE A 43 -1.83 4.29 -8.65
N GLU A 44 -0.80 3.83 -9.33
CA GLU A 44 -0.33 4.50 -10.52
C GLU A 44 -1.36 4.47 -11.64
N GLU A 45 -2.01 3.33 -11.80
CA GLU A 45 -3.03 3.19 -12.82
C GLU A 45 -4.21 4.12 -12.57
N LEU A 46 -4.66 4.18 -11.32
CA LEU A 46 -5.78 5.04 -10.98
C LEU A 46 -5.42 6.51 -11.12
N THR A 47 -4.20 6.84 -10.76
CA THR A 47 -3.74 8.21 -10.90
C THR A 47 -3.68 8.62 -12.36
N ALA A 48 -3.13 7.75 -13.20
CA ALA A 48 -3.02 8.03 -14.62
C ALA A 48 -4.39 8.16 -15.28
N ALA A 49 -5.35 7.37 -14.82
CA ALA A 49 -6.70 7.41 -15.34
C ALA A 49 -7.52 8.55 -14.74
N LYS A 50 -6.91 9.32 -13.85
CA LYS A 50 -7.57 10.45 -13.19
C LYS A 50 -8.79 10.01 -12.39
N LYS A 51 -8.68 8.86 -11.76
CA LYS A 51 -9.74 8.35 -10.92
C LYS A 51 -9.58 8.71 -9.46
N LEU A 52 -8.47 9.33 -9.10
CA LEU A 52 -8.24 9.78 -7.74
C LEU A 52 -8.16 11.29 -7.71
N ASN A 53 -8.83 11.90 -6.74
CA ASN A 53 -8.72 13.35 -6.60
C ASN A 53 -7.43 13.66 -5.86
N GLU A 54 -7.10 14.94 -5.72
CA GLU A 54 -5.86 15.35 -5.10
C GLU A 54 -5.69 14.82 -3.69
N ARG A 55 -6.77 14.88 -2.93
CA ARG A 55 -6.74 14.43 -1.56
C ARG A 55 -6.47 12.95 -1.46
N GLN A 56 -7.08 12.17 -2.33
CA GLN A 56 -6.85 10.74 -2.34
C GLN A 56 -5.42 10.42 -2.76
N GLN A 57 -4.90 11.14 -3.72
CA GLN A 57 -3.54 10.93 -4.16
C GLN A 57 -2.56 11.18 -3.02
N GLU A 58 -2.76 12.25 -2.28
CA GLU A 58 -1.91 12.55 -1.15
C GLU A 58 -2.00 11.48 -0.08
N TYR A 59 -3.22 11.10 0.24
CA TYR A 59 -3.44 10.12 1.30
C TYR A 59 -2.75 8.79 0.98
N TYR A 60 -2.95 8.29 -0.24
CA TYR A 60 -2.38 7.00 -0.58
C TYR A 60 -0.89 7.09 -0.87
N CYS A 61 -0.43 8.23 -1.32
CA CYS A 61 1.00 8.44 -1.48
C CYS A 61 1.70 8.30 -0.14
N ASP A 62 1.13 8.89 0.89
CA ASP A 62 1.68 8.79 2.23
C ASP A 62 1.64 7.36 2.74
N LYS A 63 0.53 6.66 2.49
CA LYS A 63 0.42 5.27 2.91
C LYS A 63 1.46 4.39 2.23
N ILE A 64 1.62 4.58 0.94
CA ILE A 64 2.59 3.81 0.19
C ILE A 64 4.00 4.07 0.71
N HIS A 65 4.27 5.33 1.02
CA HIS A 65 5.57 5.69 1.55
C HIS A 65 5.83 4.98 2.90
N GLU A 66 4.83 4.95 3.76
CA GLU A 66 4.95 4.27 5.03
C GLU A 66 5.25 2.79 4.86
N TYR A 67 4.49 2.13 3.99
CA TYR A 67 4.69 0.70 3.78
C TYR A 67 6.06 0.42 3.15
N ARG A 68 6.49 1.30 2.28
CA ARG A 68 7.80 1.13 1.66
C ARG A 68 8.89 1.11 2.73
N GLU A 69 8.78 2.01 3.70
CA GLU A 69 9.76 2.05 4.77
C GLU A 69 9.71 0.80 5.64
N ILE A 70 8.51 0.33 5.94
CA ILE A 70 8.36 -0.88 6.72
C ILE A 70 8.96 -2.07 5.99
N LEU A 71 8.68 -2.19 4.71
CA LEU A 71 9.14 -3.33 3.94
C LEU A 71 10.65 -3.30 3.68
N LYS A 72 11.24 -2.14 3.76
CA LYS A 72 12.67 -2.05 3.69
C LYS A 72 13.30 -2.78 4.86
N GLY A 73 12.68 -2.66 6.02
CA GLY A 73 13.14 -3.37 7.19
C GLY A 73 13.06 -4.87 6.99
N TYR A 74 12.00 -5.33 6.34
CA TYR A 74 11.85 -6.74 6.05
C TYR A 74 13.00 -7.23 5.19
N THR A 75 13.26 -6.49 4.14
CA THR A 75 14.32 -6.87 3.22
C THR A 75 15.67 -6.86 3.91
N HIS A 76 15.88 -5.87 4.74
CA HIS A 76 17.12 -5.80 5.46
C HIS A 76 17.30 -6.99 6.39
N LYS A 77 16.25 -7.37 7.05
CA LYS A 77 16.30 -8.50 7.94
C LYS A 77 16.63 -9.75 7.20
N ASP A 78 16.05 -9.96 6.06
CA ASP A 78 16.31 -11.13 5.27
C ASP A 78 17.77 -11.19 4.90
N GLN A 79 18.32 -10.08 4.53
CA GLN A 79 19.71 -10.05 4.18
C GLN A 79 20.59 -10.40 5.34
N LYS A 80 20.26 -9.88 6.49
CA LYS A 80 21.03 -10.20 7.64
C LYS A 80 20.97 -11.65 7.98
N ALA A 81 19.84 -12.22 7.82
CA ALA A 81 19.65 -13.61 8.17
C ALA A 81 20.55 -14.51 7.37
N THR A 82 21.01 -14.05 6.27
CA THR A 82 21.84 -14.91 5.44
C THR A 82 23.27 -14.96 5.90
N TRP A 83 23.64 -14.13 6.84
CA TRP A 83 24.99 -14.21 7.27
C TRP A 83 25.17 -15.18 8.32
#